data_6133ad328fc63d44924b6e1a5d18c6c1
#
_entry.id   6133ad328fc63d44924b6e1a5d18c6c1
#
_cell.length_a   1.000
_cell.length_b   1.000
_cell.length_c   1.000
_cell.angle_alpha   90.00
_cell.angle_beta   90.00
_cell.angle_gamma   90.00
#
_symmetry.space_group_name_H-M   'P 1'
#
loop_
_entity.id
_entity.type
_entity.pdbx_description
1 polymer ?
#
loop_
_entity_poly.entity_id
_entity_poly.type
_entity_poly.pdbx_seq_one_letter_code
_entity_poly.pdbx_strand_id
1 'polypeptide(L)' 'MKIENSSAISEINFGKDHGIIGITFRQGKEYDFTTDDSDALRNEVETTVANKESVGALIASLRKEGRLEAVVTA' A
#
# COMPACT_ATOMS: atom_id res chain seq x y z
N MET A 1 5.61 -5.22 5.63
CA MET A 1 6.60 -4.13 5.57
C MET A 1 6.12 -2.96 6.42
N LYS A 2 6.93 -2.63 7.42
CA LYS A 2 6.64 -1.46 8.27
C LYS A 2 7.00 -0.18 7.55
N ILE A 3 6.13 0.81 7.66
CA ILE A 3 6.33 2.12 7.04
C ILE A 3 6.50 3.14 8.14
N GLU A 4 7.71 3.64 8.31
CA GLU A 4 8.03 4.57 9.40
C GLU A 4 7.89 6.04 9.01
N ASN A 5 8.01 6.34 7.72
CA ASN A 5 8.05 7.72 7.24
C ASN A 5 6.70 8.27 6.79
N SER A 6 5.61 7.54 7.01
CA SER A 6 4.29 7.99 6.62
C SER A 6 3.46 8.40 7.82
N SER A 7 2.78 9.53 7.72
CA SER A 7 1.83 9.96 8.74
C SER A 7 0.49 9.23 8.62
N ALA A 8 0.23 8.59 7.50
CA ALA A 8 -1.05 7.94 7.21
C ALA A 8 -0.97 6.42 7.31
N ILE A 9 0.13 5.81 6.89
CA ILE A 9 0.27 4.36 6.74
C ILE A 9 1.34 3.83 7.70
N SER A 10 1.01 2.77 8.44
CA SER A 10 1.96 2.17 9.38
C SER A 10 2.58 0.89 8.84
N GLU A 11 1.86 0.13 8.01
CA GLU A 11 2.35 -1.14 7.50
C GLU A 11 1.66 -1.52 6.21
N ILE A 12 2.38 -2.24 5.33
CA ILE A 12 1.81 -2.85 4.14
C ILE A 12 2.18 -4.33 4.14
N ASN A 13 1.17 -5.19 4.00
CA ASN A 13 1.35 -6.63 3.95
C ASN A 13 1.22 -7.10 2.50
N PHE A 14 2.35 -7.48 1.89
CA PHE A 14 2.37 -7.96 0.50
C PHE A 14 2.16 -9.46 0.37
N GLY A 15 2.14 -10.18 1.47
CA GLY A 15 2.03 -11.63 1.47
C GLY A 15 0.65 -12.18 1.77
N LYS A 16 -0.38 -11.35 1.67
CA LYS A 16 -1.72 -11.77 2.07
C LYS A 16 -2.33 -12.81 1.12
N ASP A 17 -2.33 -12.50 -0.17
CA ASP A 17 -2.86 -13.40 -1.19
C ASP A 17 -2.37 -12.90 -2.54
N HIS A 18 -2.56 -13.72 -3.57
CA HIS A 18 -2.15 -13.33 -4.91
C HIS A 18 -2.98 -12.14 -5.40
N GLY A 19 -2.29 -11.06 -5.71
CA GLY A 19 -2.94 -9.84 -6.18
C GLY A 19 -3.66 -9.03 -5.10
N ILE A 20 -3.51 -9.42 -3.83
CA ILE A 20 -4.13 -8.70 -2.71
C ILE A 20 -3.06 -8.25 -1.74
N ILE A 21 -3.13 -6.99 -1.33
CA ILE A 21 -2.26 -6.44 -0.29
C ILE A 21 -3.10 -5.86 0.83
N GLY A 22 -2.57 -5.92 2.05
CA GLY A 22 -3.21 -5.29 3.20
C GLY A 22 -2.46 -4.02 3.56
N ILE A 23 -3.18 -2.91 3.73
CA ILE A 23 -2.59 -1.65 4.14
C ILE A 23 -3.17 -1.28 5.50
N THR A 24 -2.30 -1.16 6.50
CA THR A 24 -2.69 -0.74 7.84
C THR A 24 -2.40 0.74 8.00
N PHE A 25 -3.42 1.49 8.34
CA PHE A 25 -3.31 2.92 8.55
C PHE A 25 -2.92 3.22 10.00
N ARG A 26 -2.39 4.41 10.24
CA ARG A 26 -1.92 4.82 11.58
C ARG A 26 -3.01 4.78 12.64
N GLN A 27 -4.26 4.92 12.23
CA GLN A 27 -5.41 4.83 13.13
C GLN A 27 -5.70 3.39 13.58
N GLY A 28 -4.99 2.40 13.03
CA GLY A 28 -5.09 1.00 13.45
C GLY A 28 -5.97 0.12 12.60
N LYS A 29 -6.59 0.66 11.57
CA LYS A 29 -7.44 -0.13 10.67
C LYS A 29 -6.66 -0.65 9.49
N GLU A 30 -6.89 -1.91 9.13
CA GLU A 30 -6.33 -2.53 7.94
C GLU A 30 -7.40 -2.67 6.87
N TYR A 31 -7.03 -2.33 5.64
CA TYR A 31 -7.90 -2.50 4.48
C TYR A 31 -7.16 -3.31 3.42
N ASP A 32 -7.91 -4.18 2.73
CA ASP A 32 -7.35 -4.97 1.63
C ASP A 32 -7.55 -4.24 0.31
N PHE A 33 -6.56 -4.34 -0.56
CA PHE A 33 -6.58 -3.73 -1.88
C PHE A 33 -6.15 -4.75 -2.91
N THR A 34 -6.71 -4.67 -4.11
CA THR A 34 -6.26 -5.47 -5.24
C THR A 34 -5.24 -4.70 -6.07
N THR A 35 -4.28 -5.42 -6.62
CA THR A 35 -3.27 -4.86 -7.52
C THR A 35 -2.97 -5.88 -8.61
N ASP A 36 -2.62 -5.40 -9.80
CA ASP A 36 -2.28 -6.28 -10.91
C ASP A 36 -0.92 -6.95 -10.72
N ASP A 37 0.00 -6.29 -10.04
CA ASP A 37 1.35 -6.79 -9.85
C ASP A 37 1.87 -6.36 -8.48
N SER A 38 1.78 -7.27 -7.52
CA SER A 38 2.19 -6.98 -6.15
C SER A 38 3.72 -6.83 -6.03
N ASP A 39 4.50 -7.52 -6.87
CA ASP A 39 5.96 -7.39 -6.84
C ASP A 39 6.39 -6.01 -7.34
N ALA A 40 5.78 -5.53 -8.41
CA ALA A 40 6.07 -4.18 -8.92
C ALA A 40 5.66 -3.13 -7.89
N LEU A 41 4.52 -3.31 -7.25
CA LEU A 41 4.06 -2.40 -6.22
C LEU A 41 5.02 -2.38 -5.03
N ARG A 42 5.50 -3.54 -4.61
CA ARG A 42 6.47 -3.64 -3.53
C ARG A 42 7.74 -2.88 -3.87
N ASN A 43 8.23 -3.02 -5.10
CA ASN A 43 9.41 -2.29 -5.55
C ASN A 43 9.18 -0.77 -5.52
N GLU A 44 8.02 -0.32 -5.94
CA GLU A 44 7.67 1.11 -5.89
C GLU A 44 7.64 1.62 -4.45
N VAL A 45 7.07 0.84 -3.53
CA VAL A 45 7.02 1.23 -2.12
C VAL A 45 8.43 1.26 -1.53
N GLU A 46 9.26 0.26 -1.81
CA GLU A 46 10.63 0.22 -1.32
C GLU A 46 11.45 1.41 -1.83
N THR A 47 11.28 1.76 -3.09
CA THR A 47 11.96 2.92 -3.68
C THR A 47 11.48 4.21 -3.01
N THR A 48 10.19 4.34 -2.80
CA THR A 48 9.61 5.52 -2.14
C THR A 48 10.16 5.68 -0.72
N VAL A 49 10.24 4.59 0.02
CA VAL A 49 10.80 4.61 1.38
C VAL A 49 12.29 4.96 1.35
N ALA A 50 13.04 4.36 0.41
CA ALA A 50 14.47 4.63 0.28
C ALA A 50 14.75 6.09 -0.07
N ASN A 51 13.88 6.71 -0.85
CA ASN A 51 13.99 8.12 -1.23
C ASN A 51 13.39 9.08 -0.20
N LYS A 52 12.88 8.54 0.90
CA LYS A 52 12.23 9.31 1.98
C LYS A 52 11.02 10.11 1.49
N GLU A 53 10.34 9.57 0.48
CA GLU A 53 9.13 10.17 -0.06
C GLU A 53 7.91 9.61 0.67
N SER A 54 6.75 10.25 0.49
CA SER A 54 5.52 9.85 1.18
C SER A 54 4.90 8.62 0.55
N VAL A 55 4.84 7.52 1.31
CA VAL A 55 4.14 6.30 0.89
C VAL A 55 2.64 6.56 0.80
N GLY A 56 2.10 7.40 1.69
CA GLY A 56 0.69 7.78 1.63
C GLY A 56 0.33 8.45 0.32
N ALA A 57 1.20 9.35 -0.17
CA ALA A 57 0.99 10.01 -1.45
C ALA A 57 1.09 9.00 -2.61
N LEU A 58 2.02 8.05 -2.53
CA LEU A 58 2.15 7.00 -3.54
C LEU A 58 0.86 6.18 -3.63
N ILE A 59 0.34 5.73 -2.49
CA ILE A 59 -0.88 4.94 -2.44
C ILE A 59 -2.06 5.73 -3.02
N ALA A 60 -2.17 7.00 -2.66
CA ALA A 60 -3.23 7.87 -3.18
C ALA A 60 -3.15 7.99 -4.71
N SER A 61 -1.95 8.15 -5.25
CA SER A 61 -1.72 8.22 -6.70
C SER A 61 -2.10 6.91 -7.39
N LEU A 62 -1.71 5.78 -6.81
CA LEU A 62 -2.03 4.46 -7.38
C LEU A 62 -3.54 4.22 -7.41
N ARG A 63 -4.26 4.65 -6.40
CA ARG A 63 -5.71 4.54 -6.37
C ARG A 63 -6.36 5.43 -7.42
N LYS A 64 -5.84 6.63 -7.59
CA LYS A 64 -6.34 7.58 -8.58
C LYS A 64 -6.13 7.06 -10.01
N GLU A 65 -5.02 6.37 -10.24
CA GLU A 65 -4.69 5.79 -11.54
C GLU A 65 -5.42 4.48 -11.82
N GLY A 66 -6.13 3.94 -10.83
CA GLY A 66 -6.83 2.66 -10.97
C GLY A 66 -5.92 1.43 -10.83
N ARG A 67 -4.68 1.61 -10.39
CA ARG A 67 -3.73 0.51 -10.19
C ARG A 67 -3.92 -0.19 -8.86
N LEU A 68 -4.64 0.42 -7.96
CA LEU A 68 -4.89 -0.11 -6.63
C LEU A 68 -6.34 0.17 -6.27
N GLU A 69 -7.12 -0.89 -6.03
CA GLU A 69 -8.54 -0.77 -5.73
C GLU A 69 -8.87 -1.41 -4.39
N ALA A 70 -9.67 -0.72 -3.58
CA ALA A 70 -10.10 -1.25 -2.30
C ALA A 70 -11.01 -2.47 -2.52
N VAL A 71 -10.76 -3.53 -1.74
CA VAL A 71 -11.65 -4.68 -1.72
C VAL A 71 -12.83 -4.34 -0.85
N VAL A 72 -14.02 -4.37 -1.44
CA VAL A 72 -15.24 -4.14 -0.69
C VAL A 72 -15.72 -5.46 -0.14
N THR A 73 -15.59 -5.63 1.18
CA THR A 73 -16.17 -6.78 1.86
C THR A 73 -17.58 -6.40 2.31
N ALA A 74 -18.52 -7.07 1.74
CA ALA A 74 -19.91 -6.85 2.14
C ALA A 74 -20.16 -7.45 3.52
#